data_f3b0a2a68a7d4e3aee9c13b60bd449d7
#
_entry.id   f3b0a2a68a7d4e3aee9c13b60bd449d7
#
_cell.length_a   1.000
_cell.length_b   1.000
_cell.length_c   1.000
_cell.angle_alpha   90.00
_cell.angle_beta   90.00
_cell.angle_gamma   90.00
#
_symmetry.space_group_name_H-M   'P 1'
#
loop_
_entity.id
_entity.type
_entity.pdbx_description
1 polymer ?
#
loop_
_entity_poly.entity_id
_entity_poly.type
_entity_poly.pdbx_seq_one_letter_code
_entity_poly.pdbx_strand_id
1 'polypeptide(L)'
;MEFSKEYNEIDGLLVLTSPLHHDDRGYFLENWKKNDLIKFGVPEDFFDNDLQNNVSVSNKGTLRGMHCQGWAKLMTVAWGTFRMCFVDLRRESTTYKKVTCLDVKPGMAVFVPEGVANGAQSLVENGILNYIVTGYYNPNEKYLGITPLDLKLNLPWDMSTTPIISEKDMNSLSYDEVIAILESDVK
;
A
#
# COMPACT_ATOMS: atom_id res chain seq x y z
N MET A 1 -12.31 -4.53 21.56
CA MET A 1 -11.56 -5.02 20.37
C MET A 1 -10.15 -4.52 20.51
N GLU A 2 -9.16 -5.38 20.53
CA GLU A 2 -7.76 -4.95 20.64
C GLU A 2 -7.09 -5.11 19.29
N PHE A 3 -6.69 -3.98 18.69
CA PHE A 3 -5.71 -3.98 17.61
C PHE A 3 -4.35 -4.32 18.17
N SER A 4 -3.56 -5.06 17.43
CA SER A 4 -2.13 -5.22 17.69
C SER A 4 -1.32 -4.55 16.59
N LYS A 5 -0.14 -4.02 16.94
CA LYS A 5 0.81 -3.42 16.02
C LYS A 5 1.92 -4.43 15.74
N GLU A 6 2.14 -4.74 14.48
CA GLU A 6 3.30 -5.52 14.06
C GLU A 6 4.49 -4.60 13.76
N TYR A 7 5.69 -5.05 14.08
CA TYR A 7 6.92 -4.32 13.75
C TYR A 7 7.13 -4.29 12.24
N ASN A 8 7.60 -3.16 11.76
CA ASN A 8 7.81 -2.91 10.34
C ASN A 8 9.18 -2.28 10.11
N GLU A 9 9.81 -2.60 8.99
CA GLU A 9 11.16 -2.16 8.66
C GLU A 9 11.25 -0.77 8.05
N ILE A 10 10.13 -0.18 7.62
CA ILE A 10 10.04 1.18 7.07
C ILE A 10 9.47 2.10 8.13
N ASP A 11 10.15 3.21 8.40
CA ASP A 11 9.73 4.19 9.40
C ASP A 11 8.35 4.77 9.06
N GLY A 12 7.44 4.78 10.06
CA GLY A 12 6.07 5.26 9.91
C GLY A 12 5.11 4.36 9.12
N LEU A 13 5.58 3.30 8.46
CA LEU A 13 4.71 2.27 7.88
C LEU A 13 4.16 1.40 9.03
N LEU A 14 2.84 1.32 9.17
CA LEU A 14 2.23 0.58 10.29
C LEU A 14 1.41 -0.59 9.75
N VAL A 15 1.59 -1.76 10.35
CA VAL A 15 0.75 -2.93 10.13
C VAL A 15 -0.02 -3.20 11.41
N LEU A 16 -1.33 -3.14 11.33
CA LEU A 16 -2.25 -3.32 12.45
C LEU A 16 -3.13 -4.53 12.19
N THR A 17 -3.41 -5.30 13.22
CA THR A 17 -4.33 -6.45 13.14
C THR A 17 -5.54 -6.25 14.03
N SER A 18 -6.69 -6.67 13.55
CA SER A 18 -7.99 -6.64 14.23
C SER A 18 -8.63 -8.02 14.19
N PRO A 19 -9.31 -8.47 15.24
CA PRO A 19 -9.96 -9.78 15.26
C PRO A 19 -11.12 -9.85 14.26
N LEU A 20 -11.26 -11.02 13.62
CA LEU A 20 -12.41 -11.40 12.82
C LEU A 20 -13.42 -12.12 13.72
N HIS A 21 -14.68 -11.74 13.64
CA HIS A 21 -15.79 -12.39 14.37
C HIS A 21 -16.52 -13.33 13.42
N HIS A 22 -16.26 -14.62 13.55
CA HIS A 22 -16.85 -15.66 12.71
C HIS A 22 -18.16 -16.18 13.30
N ASP A 23 -19.18 -16.39 12.43
CA ASP A 23 -20.42 -17.12 12.72
C ASP A 23 -20.86 -17.91 11.46
N ASP A 24 -22.04 -18.54 11.50
CA ASP A 24 -22.59 -19.34 10.39
C ASP A 24 -22.85 -18.53 9.10
N ARG A 25 -22.84 -17.21 9.18
CA ARG A 25 -23.04 -16.29 8.03
C ARG A 25 -21.73 -15.86 7.38
N GLY A 26 -20.56 -16.15 8.00
CA GLY A 26 -19.23 -15.75 7.52
C GLY A 26 -18.44 -15.05 8.61
N TYR A 27 -17.95 -13.83 8.35
CA TYR A 27 -17.29 -13.02 9.38
C TYR A 27 -17.77 -11.58 9.37
N PHE A 28 -17.74 -10.97 10.55
CA PHE A 28 -17.87 -9.53 10.75
C PHE A 28 -16.52 -8.95 11.17
N LEU A 29 -16.19 -7.81 10.65
CA LEU A 29 -14.95 -7.08 10.92
C LEU A 29 -15.28 -5.60 11.15
N GLU A 30 -14.89 -5.06 12.30
CA GLU A 30 -14.73 -3.61 12.40
C GLU A 30 -13.41 -3.25 11.74
N ASN A 31 -13.48 -2.79 10.50
CA ASN A 31 -12.33 -2.63 9.62
C ASN A 31 -11.27 -1.68 10.21
N TRP A 32 -11.71 -0.57 10.80
CA TRP A 32 -10.89 0.35 11.59
C TRP A 32 -11.75 1.35 12.36
N LYS A 33 -11.16 1.96 13.38
CA LYS A 33 -11.72 3.09 14.13
C LYS A 33 -10.66 4.16 14.25
N LYS A 34 -11.01 5.44 14.03
CA LYS A 34 -10.10 6.59 14.10
C LYS A 34 -9.25 6.56 15.38
N ASN A 35 -9.90 6.43 16.54
CA ASN A 35 -9.22 6.48 17.84
C ASN A 35 -8.23 5.33 18.03
N ASP A 36 -8.56 4.13 17.53
CA ASP A 36 -7.65 2.98 17.62
C ASP A 36 -6.44 3.18 16.71
N LEU A 37 -6.64 3.68 15.48
CA LEU A 37 -5.55 3.97 14.55
C LEU A 37 -4.58 5.01 15.12
N ILE A 38 -5.10 6.11 15.69
CA ILE A 38 -4.29 7.15 16.36
C ILE A 38 -3.52 6.55 17.53
N LYS A 39 -4.15 5.75 18.38
CA LYS A 39 -3.51 5.08 19.52
C LYS A 39 -2.31 4.22 19.08
N PHE A 40 -2.37 3.62 17.90
CA PHE A 40 -1.29 2.78 17.36
C PHE A 40 -0.28 3.53 16.48
N GLY A 41 -0.44 4.84 16.32
CA GLY A 41 0.55 5.72 15.73
C GLY A 41 0.22 6.24 14.33
N VAL A 42 -1.00 6.04 13.83
CA VAL A 42 -1.45 6.77 12.64
C VAL A 42 -1.56 8.26 13.02
N PRO A 43 -0.93 9.17 12.28
CA PRO A 43 -0.99 10.60 12.58
C PRO A 43 -2.43 11.12 12.62
N GLU A 44 -2.74 11.98 13.59
CA GLU A 44 -4.10 12.49 13.76
C GLU A 44 -4.54 13.36 12.59
N ASP A 45 -3.63 14.12 12.01
CA ASP A 45 -3.82 14.97 10.83
C ASP A 45 -4.17 14.16 9.55
N PHE A 46 -3.90 12.83 9.51
CA PHE A 46 -4.42 11.98 8.43
C PHE A 46 -5.93 12.12 8.28
N PHE A 47 -6.67 12.28 9.38
CA PHE A 47 -8.13 12.37 9.39
C PHE A 47 -8.69 13.77 9.19
N ASP A 48 -7.83 14.78 9.18
CA ASP A 48 -8.21 16.18 8.98
C ASP A 48 -8.11 16.61 7.49
N ASN A 49 -7.59 15.73 6.64
CA ASN A 49 -7.48 15.95 5.21
C ASN A 49 -8.78 15.61 4.47
N ASP A 50 -8.89 16.06 3.24
CA ASP A 50 -9.86 15.56 2.29
C ASP A 50 -9.58 14.09 1.98
N LEU A 51 -10.51 13.21 2.31
CA LEU A 51 -10.32 11.77 2.18
C LEU A 51 -11.07 11.22 0.97
N GLN A 52 -10.37 10.44 0.15
CA GLN A 52 -10.98 9.62 -0.90
C GLN A 52 -10.91 8.15 -0.52
N ASN A 53 -12.05 7.46 -0.52
CA ASN A 53 -12.10 6.01 -0.33
C ASN A 53 -12.25 5.30 -1.68
N ASN A 54 -11.40 4.30 -1.91
CA ASN A 54 -11.38 3.51 -3.14
C ASN A 54 -11.54 2.03 -2.83
N VAL A 55 -12.28 1.35 -3.69
CA VAL A 55 -12.40 -0.12 -3.65
C VAL A 55 -11.94 -0.67 -5.00
N SER A 56 -11.07 -1.67 -4.97
CA SER A 56 -10.71 -2.42 -6.17
C SER A 56 -11.04 -3.90 -6.00
N VAL A 57 -11.69 -4.46 -7.02
CA VAL A 57 -11.85 -5.91 -7.18
C VAL A 57 -10.81 -6.37 -8.19
N SER A 58 -10.08 -7.42 -7.88
CA SER A 58 -8.94 -7.86 -8.69
C SER A 58 -8.97 -9.37 -8.91
N ASN A 59 -8.78 -9.78 -10.14
CA ASN A 59 -8.53 -11.18 -10.48
C ASN A 59 -7.18 -11.62 -9.91
N LYS A 60 -7.00 -12.94 -9.72
CA LYS A 60 -5.70 -13.49 -9.31
C LYS A 60 -4.59 -13.05 -10.26
N GLY A 61 -3.44 -12.66 -9.69
CA GLY A 61 -2.29 -12.15 -10.43
C GLY A 61 -2.37 -10.68 -10.84
N THR A 62 -3.52 -9.99 -10.64
CA THR A 62 -3.59 -8.55 -10.88
C THR A 62 -2.62 -7.82 -9.95
N LEU A 63 -1.69 -7.07 -10.55
CA LEU A 63 -0.65 -6.32 -9.87
C LEU A 63 -0.81 -4.83 -10.21
N ARG A 64 -0.95 -3.99 -9.17
CA ARG A 64 -1.10 -2.54 -9.24
C ARG A 64 0.04 -1.87 -8.49
N GLY A 65 0.72 -0.93 -9.10
CA GLY A 65 1.85 -0.23 -8.47
C GLY A 65 3.09 -0.22 -9.36
N MET A 66 4.24 0.12 -8.84
CA MET A 66 4.48 0.73 -7.49
C MET A 66 4.14 2.20 -7.56
N HIS A 67 3.17 2.64 -6.81
CA HIS A 67 2.72 4.03 -6.84
C HIS A 67 3.31 4.83 -5.67
N CYS A 68 3.94 5.95 -5.96
CA CYS A 68 4.35 6.95 -5.00
C CYS A 68 3.61 8.26 -5.32
N GLN A 69 2.53 8.47 -4.63
CA GLN A 69 1.69 9.65 -4.78
C GLN A 69 1.90 10.53 -3.55
N GLY A 70 1.69 11.84 -3.70
CA GLY A 70 1.88 12.82 -2.62
C GLY A 70 0.78 12.77 -1.54
N TRP A 71 0.46 11.60 -1.05
CA TRP A 71 -0.50 11.38 0.03
C TRP A 71 -0.26 10.11 0.82
N ALA A 72 -0.68 10.11 2.08
CA ALA A 72 -0.72 8.92 2.91
C ALA A 72 -1.92 8.03 2.56
N LYS A 73 -1.82 6.74 2.88
CA LYS A 73 -2.87 5.74 2.61
C LYS A 73 -3.14 4.88 3.83
N LEU A 74 -4.41 4.51 4.00
CA LEU A 74 -4.83 3.43 4.87
C LEU A 74 -5.42 2.32 3.99
N MET A 75 -4.76 1.17 3.93
CA MET A 75 -5.11 0.05 3.06
C MET A 75 -5.64 -1.11 3.90
N THR A 76 -6.76 -1.71 3.48
CA THR A 76 -7.38 -2.87 4.14
C THR A 76 -7.88 -3.86 3.10
N VAL A 77 -7.85 -5.14 3.43
CA VAL A 77 -8.38 -6.19 2.57
C VAL A 77 -9.76 -6.61 3.09
N ALA A 78 -10.78 -6.49 2.24
CA ALA A 78 -12.13 -6.94 2.55
C ALA A 78 -12.36 -8.41 2.19
N TRP A 79 -11.64 -8.92 1.17
CA TRP A 79 -11.70 -10.33 0.77
C TRP A 79 -10.40 -10.77 0.09
N GLY A 80 -9.98 -12.00 0.40
CA GLY A 80 -8.82 -12.64 -0.20
C GLY A 80 -7.50 -12.29 0.49
N THR A 81 -6.40 -12.41 -0.26
CA THR A 81 -5.05 -12.09 0.20
C THR A 81 -4.34 -11.30 -0.88
N PHE A 82 -3.66 -10.24 -0.46
CA PHE A 82 -2.83 -9.41 -1.34
C PHE A 82 -1.39 -9.44 -0.85
N ARG A 83 -0.45 -9.74 -1.75
CA ARG A 83 0.96 -9.42 -1.52
C ARG A 83 1.16 -7.93 -1.72
N MET A 84 1.60 -7.25 -0.70
CA MET A 84 1.89 -5.81 -0.76
C MET A 84 3.37 -5.58 -0.56
N CYS A 85 3.97 -4.75 -1.43
CA CYS A 85 5.36 -4.35 -1.34
C CYS A 85 5.45 -2.84 -1.21
N PHE A 86 6.44 -2.39 -0.43
CA PHE A 86 6.67 -0.98 -0.08
C PHE A 86 8.13 -0.64 -0.27
N VAL A 87 8.40 0.58 -0.76
CA VAL A 87 9.74 1.14 -0.93
C VAL A 87 9.75 2.54 -0.33
N ASP A 88 10.61 2.79 0.64
CA ASP A 88 10.77 4.13 1.22
C ASP A 88 11.56 5.03 0.26
N LEU A 89 10.88 6.01 -0.31
CA LEU A 89 11.48 6.99 -1.22
C LEU A 89 11.73 8.36 -0.56
N ARG A 90 11.51 8.49 0.74
CA ARG A 90 11.71 9.71 1.50
C ARG A 90 13.18 9.86 1.84
N ARG A 91 13.84 10.83 1.24
CA ARG A 91 15.29 11.06 1.37
C ARG A 91 15.75 11.31 2.81
N GLU A 92 14.93 12.01 3.58
CA GLU A 92 15.22 12.36 4.99
C GLU A 92 14.86 11.22 5.96
N SER A 93 14.29 10.12 5.46
CA SER A 93 13.96 8.96 6.29
C SER A 93 15.19 8.15 6.67
N THR A 94 15.24 7.66 7.91
CA THR A 94 16.27 6.71 8.35
C THR A 94 16.22 5.38 7.62
N THR A 95 15.10 5.12 6.94
CA THR A 95 14.85 3.89 6.15
C THR A 95 14.81 4.16 4.64
N TYR A 96 15.37 5.29 4.18
CA TYR A 96 15.45 5.62 2.74
C TYR A 96 15.99 4.44 1.92
N LYS A 97 15.32 4.14 0.80
CA LYS A 97 15.58 3.00 -0.10
C LYS A 97 15.28 1.61 0.48
N LYS A 98 14.80 1.52 1.71
CA LYS A 98 14.39 0.24 2.27
C LYS A 98 13.17 -0.32 1.56
N VAL A 99 13.16 -1.66 1.40
CA VAL A 99 12.07 -2.42 0.78
C VAL A 99 11.52 -3.39 1.80
N THR A 100 10.21 -3.51 1.90
CA THR A 100 9.54 -4.56 2.67
C THR A 100 8.31 -5.07 1.93
N CYS A 101 7.99 -6.35 2.10
CA CYS A 101 6.81 -6.99 1.51
C CYS A 101 6.13 -7.89 2.53
N LEU A 102 4.79 -7.94 2.49
CA LEU A 102 4.00 -8.81 3.33
C LEU A 102 2.70 -9.22 2.65
N ASP A 103 2.12 -10.32 3.09
CA ASP A 103 0.80 -10.75 2.65
C ASP A 103 -0.27 -10.18 3.59
N VAL A 104 -1.17 -9.36 3.05
CA VAL A 104 -2.25 -8.69 3.77
C VAL A 104 -3.57 -9.40 3.48
N LYS A 105 -4.35 -9.64 4.53
CA LYS A 105 -5.63 -10.36 4.49
C LYS A 105 -6.68 -9.65 5.36
N PRO A 106 -7.96 -10.06 5.30
CA PRO A 106 -8.99 -9.50 6.19
C PRO A 106 -8.56 -9.49 7.66
N GLY A 107 -8.86 -8.41 8.37
CA GLY A 107 -8.40 -8.16 9.73
C GLY A 107 -7.05 -7.43 9.81
N MET A 108 -6.38 -7.19 8.68
CA MET A 108 -5.15 -6.38 8.65
C MET A 108 -5.42 -5.02 8.03
N ALA A 109 -4.83 -3.98 8.61
CA ALA A 109 -4.80 -2.62 8.08
C ALA A 109 -3.33 -2.17 7.96
N VAL A 110 -2.98 -1.58 6.82
CA VAL A 110 -1.64 -1.04 6.56
C VAL A 110 -1.75 0.47 6.36
N PHE A 111 -1.14 1.24 7.26
CA PHE A 111 -0.95 2.66 7.05
C PHE A 111 0.38 2.90 6.33
N VAL A 112 0.30 3.56 5.19
CA VAL A 112 1.43 3.90 4.32
C VAL A 112 1.63 5.41 4.38
N PRO A 113 2.74 5.90 4.93
CA PRO A 113 3.02 7.33 4.95
C PRO A 113 3.27 7.87 3.55
N GLU A 114 3.07 9.18 3.37
CA GLU A 114 3.44 9.88 2.16
C GLU A 114 4.92 9.64 1.81
N GLY A 115 5.23 9.53 0.53
CA GLY A 115 6.59 9.28 0.03
C GLY A 115 7.06 7.82 0.10
N VAL A 116 6.21 6.89 0.62
CA VAL A 116 6.46 5.46 0.52
C VAL A 116 5.72 4.90 -0.69
N ALA A 117 6.48 4.42 -1.68
CA ALA A 117 5.92 3.73 -2.84
C ALA A 117 5.28 2.40 -2.43
N ASN A 118 4.14 2.07 -3.01
CA ASN A 118 3.39 0.86 -2.67
C ASN A 118 2.84 0.17 -3.91
N GLY A 119 2.85 -1.16 -3.89
CA GLY A 119 2.18 -2.01 -4.87
C GLY A 119 1.45 -3.15 -4.20
N ALA A 120 0.42 -3.68 -4.88
CA ALA A 120 -0.41 -4.77 -4.38
C ALA A 120 -0.74 -5.76 -5.49
N GLN A 121 -0.50 -7.04 -5.24
CA GLN A 121 -0.87 -8.16 -6.12
C GLN A 121 -1.94 -9.01 -5.44
N SER A 122 -3.05 -9.25 -6.14
CA SER A 122 -4.07 -10.20 -5.68
C SER A 122 -3.56 -11.63 -5.82
N LEU A 123 -3.56 -12.40 -4.73
CA LEU A 123 -3.19 -13.82 -4.72
C LEU A 123 -4.40 -14.74 -4.94
N VAL A 124 -5.60 -14.18 -5.03
CA VAL A 124 -6.86 -14.93 -5.19
C VAL A 124 -7.75 -14.30 -6.26
N GLU A 125 -8.70 -15.06 -6.77
CA GLU A 125 -9.75 -14.51 -7.62
C GLU A 125 -10.70 -13.61 -6.83
N ASN A 126 -11.14 -12.52 -7.47
CA ASN A 126 -12.06 -11.54 -6.89
C ASN A 126 -11.58 -10.95 -5.55
N GLY A 127 -10.25 -10.82 -5.37
CA GLY A 127 -9.69 -10.15 -4.19
C GLY A 127 -10.20 -8.72 -4.08
N ILE A 128 -10.62 -8.29 -2.87
CA ILE A 128 -11.17 -6.96 -2.63
C ILE A 128 -10.23 -6.18 -1.72
N LEU A 129 -9.62 -5.14 -2.30
CA LEU A 129 -8.78 -4.18 -1.60
C LEU A 129 -9.53 -2.86 -1.46
N ASN A 130 -9.63 -2.37 -0.22
CA ASN A 130 -10.19 -1.06 0.12
C ASN A 130 -9.06 -0.16 0.64
N TYR A 131 -9.01 1.10 0.19
CA TYR A 131 -8.00 2.04 0.68
C TYR A 131 -8.50 3.48 0.68
N ILE A 132 -8.09 4.22 1.71
CA ILE A 132 -8.35 5.63 1.89
C ILE A 132 -7.04 6.38 1.61
N VAL A 133 -7.12 7.52 0.93
CA VAL A 133 -6.00 8.42 0.64
C VAL A 133 -6.32 9.85 1.11
N THR A 134 -5.28 10.60 1.50
CA THR A 134 -5.37 12.01 1.90
C THR A 134 -5.27 12.92 0.68
N GLY A 135 -6.30 12.94 -0.14
CA GLY A 135 -6.37 13.75 -1.35
C GLY A 135 -7.25 13.13 -2.42
N TYR A 136 -7.56 13.91 -3.44
CA TYR A 136 -8.36 13.44 -4.57
C TYR A 136 -7.49 13.12 -5.78
N TYR A 137 -7.69 11.94 -6.35
CA TYR A 137 -6.99 11.57 -7.58
C TYR A 137 -7.34 12.52 -8.73
N ASN A 138 -6.31 13.12 -9.33
CA ASN A 138 -6.45 13.97 -10.49
C ASN A 138 -5.77 13.30 -11.71
N PRO A 139 -6.51 12.88 -12.75
CA PRO A 139 -5.95 12.20 -13.91
C PRO A 139 -5.01 13.08 -14.75
N ASN A 140 -5.04 14.40 -14.56
CA ASN A 140 -4.17 15.35 -15.26
C ASN A 140 -2.81 15.57 -14.56
N GLU A 141 -2.64 15.06 -13.37
CA GLU A 141 -1.39 15.13 -12.63
C GLU A 141 -0.48 13.93 -12.94
N LYS A 142 0.82 14.19 -12.93
CA LYS A 142 1.84 13.14 -13.05
C LYS A 142 2.23 12.69 -11.65
N TYR A 143 1.91 11.46 -11.33
CA TYR A 143 2.32 10.83 -10.09
C TYR A 143 3.57 10.00 -10.32
N LEU A 144 4.48 10.02 -9.36
CA LEU A 144 5.67 9.20 -9.37
C LEU A 144 5.27 7.72 -9.20
N GLY A 145 5.93 6.86 -9.96
CA GLY A 145 5.73 5.41 -9.89
C GLY A 145 6.94 4.67 -10.42
N ILE A 146 7.14 3.46 -9.92
CA ILE A 146 8.18 2.54 -10.37
C ILE A 146 7.50 1.37 -11.07
N THR A 147 8.04 0.91 -12.20
CA THR A 147 7.52 -0.32 -12.83
C THR A 147 7.58 -1.48 -11.83
N PRO A 148 6.47 -2.20 -11.60
CA PRO A 148 6.41 -3.20 -10.54
C PRO A 148 7.32 -4.40 -10.76
N LEU A 149 7.76 -4.64 -12.01
CA LEU A 149 8.68 -5.72 -12.38
C LEU A 149 10.14 -5.24 -12.49
N ASP A 150 10.49 -4.13 -11.85
CA ASP A 150 11.86 -3.63 -11.82
C ASP A 150 12.81 -4.69 -11.24
N LEU A 151 13.83 -5.06 -12.03
CA LEU A 151 14.76 -6.13 -11.66
C LEU A 151 15.65 -5.78 -10.46
N LYS A 152 15.90 -4.49 -10.26
CA LYS A 152 16.74 -4.02 -9.15
C LYS A 152 16.02 -4.13 -7.82
N LEU A 153 14.72 -3.88 -7.80
CA LEU A 153 13.88 -4.08 -6.62
C LEU A 153 13.66 -5.56 -6.31
N ASN A 154 13.61 -6.41 -7.35
CA ASN A 154 13.43 -7.86 -7.23
C ASN A 154 12.32 -8.24 -6.23
N LEU A 155 11.15 -7.60 -6.38
CA LEU A 155 10.02 -7.79 -5.47
C LEU A 155 9.45 -9.20 -5.58
N PRO A 156 9.06 -9.85 -4.47
CA PRO A 156 8.66 -11.25 -4.44
C PRO A 156 7.21 -11.47 -4.89
N TRP A 157 6.85 -10.91 -6.07
CA TRP A 157 5.53 -11.14 -6.64
C TRP A 157 5.29 -12.63 -6.93
N ASP A 158 4.02 -13.06 -6.86
CA ASP A 158 3.64 -14.38 -7.31
C ASP A 158 3.69 -14.44 -8.85
N MET A 159 4.69 -15.14 -9.36
CA MET A 159 4.93 -15.34 -10.79
C MET A 159 4.46 -16.72 -11.27
N SER A 160 3.65 -17.44 -10.45
CA SER A 160 3.06 -18.73 -10.84
C SER A 160 2.15 -18.63 -12.07
N THR A 161 1.65 -17.44 -12.34
CA THR A 161 0.95 -17.04 -13.57
C THR A 161 1.52 -15.72 -14.07
N THR A 162 1.35 -15.39 -15.35
CA THR A 162 1.72 -14.07 -15.88
C THR A 162 0.91 -13.00 -15.14
N PRO A 163 1.56 -12.02 -14.49
CA PRO A 163 0.85 -10.94 -13.81
C PRO A 163 0.00 -10.11 -14.77
N ILE A 164 -1.17 -9.68 -14.29
CA ILE A 164 -2.05 -8.76 -15.02
C ILE A 164 -1.71 -7.34 -14.54
N ILE A 165 -1.04 -6.57 -15.39
CA ILE A 165 -0.55 -5.22 -15.05
C ILE A 165 -1.10 -4.24 -16.07
N SER A 166 -1.48 -3.03 -15.63
CA SER A 166 -1.92 -1.98 -16.56
C SER A 166 -0.75 -1.49 -17.42
N GLU A 167 -1.05 -1.06 -18.65
CA GLU A 167 -0.04 -0.45 -19.53
C GLU A 167 0.63 0.77 -18.85
N LYS A 168 -0.13 1.55 -18.09
CA LYS A 168 0.38 2.68 -17.31
C LYS A 168 1.44 2.23 -16.29
N ASP A 169 1.18 1.18 -15.52
CA ASP A 169 2.11 0.70 -14.49
C ASP A 169 3.34 0.03 -15.12
N MET A 170 3.16 -0.69 -16.22
CA MET A 170 4.29 -1.28 -16.97
C MET A 170 5.23 -0.23 -17.55
N ASN A 171 4.70 0.90 -17.99
CA ASN A 171 5.48 2.01 -18.58
C ASN A 171 5.91 3.05 -17.53
N SER A 172 5.77 2.75 -16.23
CA SER A 172 6.33 3.59 -15.17
C SER A 172 7.87 3.59 -15.22
N LEU A 173 8.47 4.55 -14.54
CA LEU A 173 9.93 4.69 -14.47
C LEU A 173 10.57 3.45 -13.84
N SER A 174 11.84 3.20 -14.18
CA SER A 174 12.67 2.26 -13.43
C SER A 174 13.00 2.81 -12.04
N TYR A 175 13.40 1.94 -11.14
CA TYR A 175 13.83 2.34 -9.80
C TYR A 175 14.99 3.36 -9.86
N ASP A 176 15.98 3.14 -10.74
CA ASP A 176 17.12 4.03 -10.86
C ASP A 176 16.73 5.42 -11.39
N GLU A 177 15.80 5.51 -12.34
CA GLU A 177 15.28 6.79 -12.82
C GLU A 177 14.56 7.57 -11.71
N VAL A 178 13.74 6.88 -10.90
CA VAL A 178 13.07 7.50 -9.76
C VAL A 178 14.08 8.01 -8.73
N ILE A 179 15.09 7.22 -8.40
CA ILE A 179 16.16 7.65 -7.47
C ILE A 179 16.93 8.85 -8.04
N ALA A 180 17.26 8.83 -9.33
CA ALA A 180 17.96 9.95 -9.97
C ALA A 180 17.14 11.25 -9.92
N ILE A 181 15.81 11.18 -10.14
CA ILE A 181 14.91 12.33 -9.99
C ILE A 181 14.95 12.85 -8.55
N LEU A 182 14.72 11.98 -7.57
CA LEU A 182 14.71 12.37 -6.16
C LEU A 182 16.05 12.96 -5.69
N GLU A 183 17.18 12.50 -6.21
CA GLU A 183 18.51 12.98 -5.83
C GLU A 183 18.92 14.24 -6.62
N SER A 184 18.31 14.55 -7.77
CA SER A 184 18.60 15.73 -8.56
C SER A 184 17.95 17.02 -8.05
N ASP A 185 16.84 16.92 -7.31
CA ASP A 185 16.14 18.08 -6.74
C ASP A 185 16.89 18.77 -5.58
N VAL A 186 18.20 18.55 -5.50
CA VAL A 186 19.14 19.18 -4.55
C VAL A 186 20.01 20.20 -5.28
N LYS A 187 19.42 21.37 -5.54
CA LYS A 187 20.21 22.59 -5.83
C LYS A 187 19.63 23.80 -5.12
#